data_da4058d3ae9150a4e8179068516cb2b4
#
_entry.id   da4058d3ae9150a4e8179068516cb2b4
#
_cell.length_a   1.000
_cell.length_b   1.000
_cell.length_c   1.000
_cell.angle_alpha   90.00
_cell.angle_beta   90.00
_cell.angle_gamma   90.00
#
_symmetry.space_group_name_H-M   'P 1'
#
loop_
_entity.id
_entity.type
_entity.pdbx_description
1 polymer ?
#
loop_
_entity_poly.entity_id
_entity_poly.type
_entity_poly.pdbx_seq_one_letter_code
_entity_poly.pdbx_strand_id
1 'polypeptide(L)'
;MNNIRHIIFFLLSFIGLSAKAQKTDAMMQLPPIQRAALIIKHFEGWHSGKGPYIGWGHRIQPGEHLSHNITRQQGDSLLYEDLRKLFNQFKGYGDYALLLTVLSYNVGPAKILGNGKYKPSRLIQKIRQGRKDIEQDYLDFCRWKGRVIPSIKKRRWAEFQYLYPIQ
;
A
#
# COMPACT_ATOMS: atom_id res chain seq x y z
N MET A 1 -23.12 14.18 41.53
CA MET A 1 -23.43 13.25 40.42
C MET A 1 -22.60 13.46 39.14
N ASN A 2 -21.63 14.39 39.11
CA ASN A 2 -20.88 14.71 37.89
C ASN A 2 -19.58 13.91 37.66
N ASN A 3 -19.06 13.20 38.67
CA ASN A 3 -17.77 12.50 38.53
C ASN A 3 -17.83 11.15 37.80
N ILE A 4 -19.00 10.50 37.74
CA ILE A 4 -19.16 9.20 37.09
C ILE A 4 -19.15 9.34 35.55
N ARG A 5 -19.68 10.44 35.03
CA ARG A 5 -19.70 10.68 33.55
C ARG A 5 -18.30 10.90 32.94
N HIS A 6 -17.41 11.56 33.70
CA HIS A 6 -16.03 11.78 33.26
C HIS A 6 -15.18 10.50 33.30
N ILE A 7 -15.42 9.61 34.27
CA ILE A 7 -14.71 8.32 34.36
C ILE A 7 -15.10 7.38 33.23
N ILE A 8 -16.38 7.35 32.84
CA ILE A 8 -16.85 6.52 31.72
C ILE A 8 -16.28 7.01 30.37
N PHE A 9 -16.17 8.33 30.19
CA PHE A 9 -15.57 8.89 28.96
C PHE A 9 -14.06 8.60 28.85
N PHE A 10 -13.33 8.62 29.97
CA PHE A 10 -11.91 8.27 30.02
C PHE A 10 -11.68 6.76 29.78
N LEU A 11 -12.52 5.89 30.32
CA LEU A 11 -12.43 4.43 30.09
C LEU A 11 -12.75 4.05 28.65
N LEU A 12 -13.72 4.69 28.00
CA LEU A 12 -14.06 4.43 26.59
C LEU A 12 -12.95 4.89 25.63
N SER A 13 -12.25 5.99 25.93
CA SER A 13 -11.11 6.45 25.15
C SER A 13 -9.89 5.51 25.30
N PHE A 14 -9.70 4.94 26.47
CA PHE A 14 -8.62 3.97 26.76
C PHE A 14 -8.86 2.62 26.04
N ILE A 15 -10.10 2.13 26.01
CA ILE A 15 -10.47 0.90 25.30
C ILE A 15 -10.28 1.07 23.79
N GLY A 16 -10.62 2.23 23.24
CA GLY A 16 -10.40 2.53 21.82
C GLY A 16 -8.91 2.62 21.44
N LEU A 17 -8.07 3.17 22.29
CA LEU A 17 -6.62 3.22 22.11
C LEU A 17 -5.97 1.83 22.21
N SER A 18 -6.39 1.03 23.19
CA SER A 18 -5.89 -0.34 23.38
C SER A 18 -6.24 -1.24 22.20
N ALA A 19 -7.48 -1.19 21.69
CA ALA A 19 -7.90 -1.98 20.53
C ALA A 19 -7.17 -1.57 19.24
N LYS A 20 -6.85 -0.29 19.07
CA LYS A 20 -6.07 0.21 17.93
C LYS A 20 -4.61 -0.21 18.03
N ALA A 21 -4.00 -0.12 19.20
CA ALA A 21 -2.63 -0.56 19.45
C ALA A 21 -2.50 -2.08 19.24
N GLN A 22 -3.43 -2.87 19.78
CA GLN A 22 -3.45 -4.34 19.61
C GLN A 22 -3.62 -4.76 18.14
N LYS A 23 -4.44 -4.04 17.37
CA LYS A 23 -4.64 -4.30 15.94
C LYS A 23 -3.41 -3.94 15.10
N THR A 24 -2.69 -2.90 15.48
CA THR A 24 -1.41 -2.50 14.86
C THR A 24 -0.34 -3.56 15.14
N ASP A 25 -0.29 -4.07 16.36
CA ASP A 25 0.66 -5.08 16.80
C ASP A 25 0.45 -6.41 16.04
N ALA A 26 -0.80 -6.87 15.92
CA ALA A 26 -1.16 -8.05 15.14
C ALA A 26 -0.78 -7.93 13.65
N MET A 27 -0.95 -6.74 13.06
CA MET A 27 -0.56 -6.48 11.67
C MET A 27 0.95 -6.60 11.48
N MET A 28 1.75 -6.11 12.45
CA MET A 28 3.21 -6.16 12.39
C MET A 28 3.80 -7.57 12.58
N GLN A 29 3.05 -8.49 13.19
CA GLN A 29 3.43 -9.90 13.32
C GLN A 29 3.28 -10.71 12.03
N LEU A 30 2.50 -10.20 11.07
CA LEU A 30 2.34 -10.88 9.79
C LEU A 30 3.61 -10.78 8.93
N PRO A 31 3.90 -11.80 8.11
CA PRO A 31 4.94 -11.72 7.09
C PRO A 31 4.76 -10.47 6.22
N PRO A 32 5.85 -9.76 5.85
CA PRO A 32 5.77 -8.49 5.13
C PRO A 32 4.92 -8.53 3.87
N ILE A 33 4.98 -9.60 3.09
CA ILE A 33 4.18 -9.76 1.87
C ILE A 33 2.68 -9.89 2.18
N GLN A 34 2.31 -10.51 3.30
CA GLN A 34 0.91 -10.59 3.72
C GLN A 34 0.40 -9.23 4.18
N ARG A 35 1.22 -8.44 4.89
CA ARG A 35 0.90 -7.04 5.22
C ARG A 35 0.65 -6.22 3.97
N ALA A 36 1.51 -6.33 2.98
CA ALA A 36 1.37 -5.67 1.69
C ALA A 36 0.05 -6.04 1.00
N ALA A 37 -0.27 -7.34 0.93
CA ALA A 37 -1.50 -7.81 0.32
C ALA A 37 -2.75 -7.29 1.06
N LEU A 38 -2.76 -7.28 2.40
CA LEU A 38 -3.86 -6.75 3.20
C LEU A 38 -4.08 -5.25 2.96
N ILE A 39 -3.01 -4.47 2.90
CA ILE A 39 -3.08 -3.03 2.61
C ILE A 39 -3.67 -2.80 1.21
N ILE A 40 -3.20 -3.53 0.20
CA ILE A 40 -3.74 -3.41 -1.16
C ILE A 40 -5.22 -3.76 -1.19
N LYS A 41 -5.63 -4.90 -0.63
CA LYS A 41 -7.03 -5.33 -0.55
C LYS A 41 -7.93 -4.28 0.11
N HIS A 42 -7.43 -3.63 1.18
CA HIS A 42 -8.17 -2.61 1.89
C HIS A 42 -8.43 -1.35 1.04
N PHE A 43 -7.42 -0.91 0.28
CA PHE A 43 -7.51 0.35 -0.47
C PHE A 43 -8.01 0.20 -1.90
N GLU A 44 -7.76 -0.92 -2.58
CA GLU A 44 -8.28 -1.16 -3.94
C GLU A 44 -9.75 -1.60 -3.92
N GLY A 45 -10.16 -2.37 -2.92
CA GLY A 45 -11.46 -3.04 -2.93
C GLY A 45 -11.52 -4.17 -3.97
N TRP A 46 -12.73 -4.63 -4.26
CA TRP A 46 -12.96 -5.75 -5.19
C TRP A 46 -13.54 -5.27 -6.51
N HIS A 47 -12.88 -5.58 -7.61
CA HIS A 47 -13.30 -5.27 -8.96
C HIS A 47 -13.98 -6.48 -9.60
N SER A 48 -15.27 -6.37 -9.91
CA SER A 48 -16.10 -7.41 -10.54
C SER A 48 -16.92 -6.90 -11.74
N GLY A 49 -16.78 -5.63 -12.09
CA GLY A 49 -17.54 -5.02 -13.17
C GLY A 49 -16.85 -5.12 -14.53
N LYS A 50 -17.51 -4.59 -15.56
CA LYS A 50 -16.92 -4.41 -16.90
C LYS A 50 -15.82 -3.35 -16.81
N GLY A 51 -14.60 -3.72 -17.14
CA GLY A 51 -13.48 -2.78 -17.13
C GLY A 51 -12.14 -3.52 -17.25
N PRO A 52 -11.01 -2.80 -17.25
CA PRO A 52 -9.71 -3.43 -17.42
C PRO A 52 -9.16 -4.05 -16.13
N TYR A 53 -9.89 -3.98 -15.01
CA TYR A 53 -9.44 -4.46 -13.71
C TYR A 53 -10.36 -5.54 -13.15
N ILE A 54 -9.77 -6.57 -12.53
CA ILE A 54 -10.47 -7.66 -11.83
C ILE A 54 -9.85 -7.95 -10.46
N GLY A 55 -10.61 -8.61 -9.60
CA GLY A 55 -10.14 -9.01 -8.28
C GLY A 55 -9.70 -7.82 -7.43
N TRP A 56 -8.51 -7.85 -6.91
CA TRP A 56 -7.91 -6.81 -6.07
C TRP A 56 -7.16 -5.74 -6.86
N GLY A 57 -7.60 -5.45 -8.09
CA GLY A 57 -7.00 -4.43 -8.93
C GLY A 57 -6.01 -4.98 -9.98
N HIS A 58 -6.01 -6.28 -10.25
CA HIS A 58 -5.25 -6.85 -11.35
C HIS A 58 -5.76 -6.26 -12.68
N ARG A 59 -4.85 -5.65 -13.44
CA ARG A 59 -5.17 -5.15 -14.77
C ARG A 59 -4.99 -6.26 -15.80
N ILE A 60 -6.07 -6.66 -16.46
CA ILE A 60 -6.04 -7.65 -17.53
C ILE A 60 -5.08 -7.17 -18.63
N GLN A 61 -4.09 -7.99 -18.95
CA GLN A 61 -3.08 -7.69 -19.95
C GLN A 61 -3.52 -8.21 -21.34
N PRO A 62 -3.00 -7.64 -22.44
CA PRO A 62 -3.23 -8.20 -23.77
C PRO A 62 -2.80 -9.68 -23.81
N GLY A 63 -3.69 -10.56 -24.28
CA GLY A 63 -3.46 -12.01 -24.32
C GLY A 63 -3.89 -12.78 -23.08
N GLU A 64 -4.30 -12.12 -22.00
CA GLU A 64 -4.91 -12.79 -20.86
C GLU A 64 -6.41 -13.02 -21.11
N HIS A 65 -6.85 -14.27 -21.00
CA HIS A 65 -8.25 -14.68 -21.15
C HIS A 65 -8.91 -14.89 -19.80
N LEU A 66 -8.96 -13.82 -18.98
CA LEU A 66 -9.51 -13.85 -17.63
C LEU A 66 -10.97 -13.37 -17.63
N SER A 67 -11.84 -14.13 -16.94
CA SER A 67 -13.22 -13.73 -16.70
C SER A 67 -13.29 -12.64 -15.63
N HIS A 68 -14.28 -11.74 -15.73
CA HIS A 68 -14.60 -10.80 -14.65
C HIS A 68 -15.24 -11.48 -13.42
N ASN A 69 -15.73 -12.71 -13.57
CA ASN A 69 -16.34 -13.51 -12.51
C ASN A 69 -15.32 -14.45 -11.88
N ILE A 70 -14.26 -13.91 -11.30
CA ILE A 70 -13.26 -14.70 -10.57
C ILE A 70 -13.66 -14.83 -9.11
N THR A 71 -13.27 -15.96 -8.48
CA THR A 71 -13.42 -16.17 -7.04
C THR A 71 -12.41 -15.30 -6.25
N ARG A 72 -12.68 -15.12 -4.95
CA ARG A 72 -11.73 -14.44 -4.04
C ARG A 72 -10.36 -15.12 -4.04
N GLN A 73 -10.34 -16.45 -4.05
CA GLN A 73 -9.09 -17.22 -4.09
C GLN A 73 -8.30 -16.97 -5.39
N GLN A 74 -8.97 -16.92 -6.53
CA GLN A 74 -8.33 -16.56 -7.81
C GLN A 74 -7.80 -15.12 -7.79
N GLY A 75 -8.57 -14.18 -7.24
CA GLY A 75 -8.12 -12.80 -7.06
C GLY A 75 -6.92 -12.68 -6.13
N ASP A 76 -6.85 -13.49 -5.07
CA ASP A 76 -5.69 -13.57 -4.18
C ASP A 76 -4.46 -14.09 -4.93
N SER A 77 -4.61 -15.14 -5.73
CA SER A 77 -3.52 -15.70 -6.54
C SER A 77 -2.98 -14.65 -7.51
N LEU A 78 -3.84 -13.94 -8.23
CA LEU A 78 -3.45 -12.84 -9.14
C LEU A 78 -2.72 -11.72 -8.39
N LEU A 79 -3.21 -11.30 -7.23
CA LEU A 79 -2.55 -10.28 -6.42
C LEU A 79 -1.13 -10.69 -6.03
N TYR A 80 -0.95 -11.91 -5.52
CA TYR A 80 0.39 -12.40 -5.13
C TYR A 80 1.32 -12.57 -6.33
N GLU A 81 0.80 -12.96 -7.50
CA GLU A 81 1.57 -13.03 -8.74
C GLU A 81 2.04 -11.65 -9.18
N ASP A 82 1.16 -10.66 -9.20
CA ASP A 82 1.49 -9.27 -9.52
C ASP A 82 2.52 -8.69 -8.56
N LEU A 83 2.33 -8.91 -7.26
CA LEU A 83 3.29 -8.47 -6.24
C LEU A 83 4.66 -9.10 -6.46
N ARG A 84 4.74 -10.39 -6.80
CA ARG A 84 6.00 -11.07 -7.09
C ARG A 84 6.67 -10.50 -8.35
N LYS A 85 5.91 -10.28 -9.43
CA LYS A 85 6.41 -9.67 -10.67
C LYS A 85 6.99 -8.27 -10.39
N LEU A 86 6.27 -7.44 -9.63
CA LEU A 86 6.74 -6.11 -9.27
C LEU A 86 7.93 -6.16 -8.30
N PHE A 87 7.91 -7.03 -7.29
CA PHE A 87 9.01 -7.18 -6.34
C PHE A 87 10.33 -7.52 -7.05
N ASN A 88 10.30 -8.36 -8.08
CA ASN A 88 11.48 -8.68 -8.87
C ASN A 88 12.11 -7.46 -9.54
N GLN A 89 11.32 -6.41 -9.84
CA GLN A 89 11.85 -5.15 -10.38
C GLN A 89 12.52 -4.28 -9.30
N PHE A 90 12.12 -4.46 -8.04
CA PHE A 90 12.60 -3.64 -6.93
C PHE A 90 13.53 -4.38 -5.96
N LYS A 91 13.77 -5.68 -6.12
CA LYS A 91 14.61 -6.48 -5.19
C LYS A 91 16.01 -5.91 -4.95
N GLY A 92 16.58 -5.21 -5.94
CA GLY A 92 17.88 -4.54 -5.83
C GLY A 92 17.91 -3.32 -4.91
N TYR A 93 16.75 -2.87 -4.39
CA TYR A 93 16.65 -1.75 -3.45
C TYR A 93 16.60 -2.20 -1.98
N GLY A 94 16.97 -3.47 -1.69
CA GLY A 94 17.09 -4.00 -0.34
C GLY A 94 15.80 -3.87 0.46
N ASP A 95 15.90 -3.32 1.66
CA ASP A 95 14.78 -3.19 2.60
C ASP A 95 13.61 -2.35 2.07
N TYR A 96 13.85 -1.47 1.11
CA TYR A 96 12.79 -0.67 0.48
C TYR A 96 12.02 -1.43 -0.61
N ALA A 97 12.47 -2.63 -1.01
CA ALA A 97 11.90 -3.35 -2.15
C ALA A 97 10.39 -3.56 -2.03
N LEU A 98 9.90 -3.99 -0.86
CA LEU A 98 8.47 -4.23 -0.66
C LEU A 98 7.65 -2.94 -0.64
N LEU A 99 8.15 -1.89 0.00
CA LEU A 99 7.52 -0.57 0.02
C LEU A 99 7.35 -0.01 -1.40
N LEU A 100 8.41 -0.09 -2.22
CA LEU A 100 8.39 0.32 -3.63
C LEU A 100 7.45 -0.55 -4.48
N THR A 101 7.36 -1.85 -4.18
CA THR A 101 6.45 -2.78 -4.83
C THR A 101 5.00 -2.37 -4.63
N VAL A 102 4.59 -2.09 -3.40
CA VAL A 102 3.21 -1.69 -3.08
C VAL A 102 2.88 -0.32 -3.68
N LEU A 103 3.79 0.63 -3.64
CA LEU A 103 3.63 1.90 -4.34
C LEU A 103 3.44 1.69 -5.84
N SER A 104 4.28 0.84 -6.44
CA SER A 104 4.25 0.52 -7.86
C SER A 104 2.94 -0.16 -8.30
N TYR A 105 2.36 -1.00 -7.46
CA TYR A 105 1.06 -1.62 -7.72
C TYR A 105 -0.03 -0.59 -8.03
N ASN A 106 0.00 0.54 -7.33
CA ASN A 106 -0.98 1.61 -7.52
C ASN A 106 -0.60 2.63 -8.61
N VAL A 107 0.68 3.05 -8.68
CA VAL A 107 1.08 4.16 -9.57
C VAL A 107 1.78 3.69 -10.85
N GLY A 108 2.18 2.44 -10.91
CA GLY A 108 3.01 1.85 -11.96
C GLY A 108 4.51 2.10 -11.75
N PRO A 109 5.39 1.13 -12.16
CA PRO A 109 6.83 1.20 -11.90
C PRO A 109 7.50 2.37 -12.64
N ALA A 110 7.01 2.75 -13.80
CA ALA A 110 7.58 3.84 -14.60
C ALA A 110 7.55 5.20 -13.89
N LYS A 111 6.54 5.48 -13.06
CA LYS A 111 6.48 6.72 -12.27
C LYS A 111 7.49 6.76 -11.13
N ILE A 112 8.00 5.62 -10.72
CA ILE A 112 8.99 5.50 -9.65
C ILE A 112 10.40 5.48 -10.27
N LEU A 113 10.65 4.52 -11.13
CA LEU A 113 11.97 4.24 -11.70
C LEU A 113 12.37 5.21 -12.82
N GLY A 114 11.38 5.80 -13.46
CA GLY A 114 11.54 6.52 -14.71
C GLY A 114 11.50 5.58 -15.93
N ASN A 115 11.29 6.17 -17.08
CA ASN A 115 11.42 5.57 -18.41
C ASN A 115 11.56 6.71 -19.44
N GLY A 116 11.45 6.42 -20.74
CA GLY A 116 11.53 7.46 -21.78
C GLY A 116 10.51 8.61 -21.63
N LYS A 117 9.37 8.36 -20.95
CA LYS A 117 8.30 9.34 -20.70
C LYS A 117 8.42 10.04 -19.35
N TYR A 118 8.88 9.34 -18.32
CA TYR A 118 8.97 9.86 -16.95
C TYR A 118 10.41 9.90 -16.49
N LYS A 119 10.81 11.01 -15.83
CA LYS A 119 12.08 11.06 -15.09
C LYS A 119 11.99 10.19 -13.83
N PRO A 120 13.09 9.60 -13.34
CA PRO A 120 13.12 8.95 -12.03
C PRO A 120 12.58 9.86 -10.94
N SER A 121 11.72 9.31 -10.07
CA SER A 121 11.14 10.08 -8.97
C SER A 121 12.20 10.53 -7.97
N ARG A 122 11.92 11.61 -7.23
CA ARG A 122 12.78 12.06 -6.12
C ARG A 122 12.99 10.96 -5.08
N LEU A 123 11.93 10.20 -4.79
CA LEU A 123 11.99 9.03 -3.91
C LEU A 123 13.11 8.06 -4.33
N ILE A 124 13.07 7.59 -5.59
CA ILE A 124 14.03 6.58 -6.05
C ILE A 124 15.46 7.14 -6.15
N GLN A 125 15.60 8.43 -6.47
CA GLN A 125 16.90 9.10 -6.49
C GLN A 125 17.52 9.15 -5.10
N LYS A 126 16.75 9.51 -4.05
CA LYS A 126 17.20 9.49 -2.67
C LYS A 126 17.59 8.09 -2.19
N ILE A 127 16.78 7.08 -2.48
CA ILE A 127 17.10 5.69 -2.13
C ILE A 127 18.41 5.24 -2.78
N ARG A 128 18.63 5.56 -4.06
CA ARG A 128 19.90 5.27 -4.78
C ARG A 128 21.11 5.96 -4.17
N GLN A 129 20.93 7.09 -3.49
CA GLN A 129 21.94 7.83 -2.76
C GLN A 129 22.15 7.32 -1.32
N GLY A 130 21.46 6.24 -0.91
CA GLY A 130 21.51 5.71 0.46
C GLY A 130 20.83 6.59 1.51
N ARG A 131 20.01 7.56 1.09
CA ARG A 131 19.29 8.47 2.00
C ARG A 131 18.11 7.77 2.65
N LYS A 132 17.89 8.07 3.93
CA LYS A 132 16.78 7.52 4.73
C LYS A 132 15.60 8.50 4.88
N ASP A 133 15.79 9.78 4.60
CA ASP A 133 14.79 10.85 4.68
C ASP A 133 13.83 10.84 3.47
N ILE A 134 13.14 9.73 3.27
CA ILE A 134 12.30 9.47 2.09
C ILE A 134 10.80 9.58 2.35
N GLU A 135 10.38 9.76 3.61
CA GLU A 135 8.97 9.74 3.99
C GLU A 135 8.13 10.74 3.18
N GLN A 136 8.55 12.00 3.15
CA GLN A 136 7.79 13.04 2.43
C GLN A 136 7.72 12.74 0.93
N ASP A 137 8.81 12.24 0.33
CA ASP A 137 8.82 11.88 -1.09
C ASP A 137 7.90 10.69 -1.40
N TYR A 138 7.74 9.76 -0.45
CA TYR A 138 6.77 8.67 -0.55
C TYR A 138 5.34 9.17 -0.41
N LEU A 139 5.07 9.99 0.59
CA LEU A 139 3.75 10.55 0.86
C LEU A 139 3.25 11.46 -0.26
N ASP A 140 4.14 12.12 -1.00
CA ASP A 140 3.79 12.98 -2.14
C ASP A 140 3.18 12.21 -3.34
N PHE A 141 3.29 10.89 -3.39
CA PHE A 141 2.55 10.07 -4.37
C PHE A 141 1.02 10.03 -4.12
N CYS A 142 0.50 11.06 -3.48
CA CYS A 142 -0.92 11.25 -3.22
C CYS A 142 -1.55 12.39 -4.05
N ARG A 143 -0.84 12.91 -5.07
CA ARG A 143 -1.33 14.06 -5.85
C ARG A 143 -1.94 13.65 -7.19
N TRP A 144 -3.04 14.32 -7.54
CA TRP A 144 -3.64 14.26 -8.86
C TRP A 144 -3.80 15.67 -9.41
N LYS A 145 -3.25 15.95 -10.58
CA LYS A 145 -3.23 17.31 -11.20
C LYS A 145 -2.77 18.40 -10.20
N GLY A 146 -1.70 18.11 -9.44
CA GLY A 146 -1.13 19.02 -8.43
C GLY A 146 -1.88 19.07 -7.09
N ARG A 147 -3.10 18.55 -7.00
CA ARG A 147 -3.92 18.56 -5.77
C ARG A 147 -3.71 17.28 -4.96
N VAL A 148 -3.62 17.40 -3.63
CA VAL A 148 -3.58 16.27 -2.72
C VAL A 148 -4.95 15.60 -2.69
N ILE A 149 -4.97 14.27 -2.86
CA ILE A 149 -6.17 13.43 -2.71
C ILE A 149 -6.13 12.79 -1.32
N PRO A 150 -7.04 13.15 -0.40
CA PRO A 150 -6.98 12.71 1.00
C PRO A 150 -6.99 11.20 1.18
N SER A 151 -7.81 10.46 0.41
CA SER A 151 -7.87 8.99 0.45
C SER A 151 -6.54 8.35 0.03
N ILE A 152 -5.89 8.88 -1.01
CA ILE A 152 -4.59 8.41 -1.46
C ILE A 152 -3.50 8.76 -0.43
N LYS A 153 -3.56 9.95 0.19
CA LYS A 153 -2.63 10.32 1.26
C LYS A 153 -2.74 9.36 2.45
N LYS A 154 -3.97 9.00 2.86
CA LYS A 154 -4.21 8.00 3.91
C LYS A 154 -3.62 6.64 3.54
N ARG A 155 -3.75 6.21 2.28
CA ARG A 155 -3.14 4.99 1.77
C ARG A 155 -1.60 5.04 1.86
N ARG A 156 -0.96 6.10 1.34
CA ARG A 156 0.51 6.26 1.39
C ARG A 156 1.03 6.19 2.83
N TRP A 157 0.31 6.84 3.74
CA TRP A 157 0.69 6.83 5.16
C TRP A 157 0.62 5.42 5.75
N ALA A 158 -0.46 4.67 5.49
CA ALA A 158 -0.58 3.29 5.95
C ALA A 158 0.50 2.37 5.34
N GLU A 159 0.75 2.49 4.03
CA GLU A 159 1.82 1.74 3.37
C GLU A 159 3.18 2.03 4.01
N PHE A 160 3.51 3.30 4.23
CA PHE A 160 4.77 3.69 4.84
C PHE A 160 4.88 3.16 6.27
N GLN A 161 3.85 3.33 7.10
CA GLN A 161 3.85 2.89 8.50
C GLN A 161 4.07 1.38 8.65
N TYR A 162 3.46 0.56 7.79
CA TYR A 162 3.49 -0.89 7.96
C TYR A 162 4.56 -1.61 7.12
N LEU A 163 5.14 -0.95 6.13
CA LEU A 163 6.08 -1.58 5.20
C LEU A 163 7.45 -0.89 5.17
N TYR A 164 7.59 0.31 5.75
CA TYR A 164 8.91 0.95 5.90
C TYR A 164 9.78 0.11 6.83
N PRO A 165 11.04 -0.17 6.47
CA PRO A 165 11.93 -0.97 7.30
C PRO A 165 12.18 -0.27 8.64
N ILE A 166 11.76 -0.91 9.73
CA ILE A 166 12.11 -0.50 11.09
C ILE A 166 13.53 -1.03 11.35
N GLN A 167 14.44 -0.11 11.58
CA GLN A 167 15.80 -0.44 12.03
C GLN A 167 15.84 -0.64 13.52
#